data_33abfd420eab5831176827cc409ed8cf
#
_entry.id   33abfd420eab5831176827cc409ed8cf
#
_cell.length_a   1.000
_cell.length_b   1.000
_cell.length_c   1.000
_cell.angle_alpha   90.00
_cell.angle_beta   90.00
_cell.angle_gamma   90.00
#
_symmetry.space_group_name_H-M   'P 1'
#
loop_
_entity.id
_entity.type
_entity.pdbx_description
1 polymer ?
#
loop_
_entity_poly.entity_id
_entity_poly.type
_entity_poly.pdbx_seq_one_letter_code
_entity_poly.pdbx_strand_id
1 'polypeptide(L)'
;ADAYEADPYTPRSPRAPLDEETDVVVLGGGWSGILAGVQLRENGISRFRHIDHAGDFGGVWYWNRYPGLQCDNDAYCYLPLLEETGFMPSKKFTDGHEIREYAQLICRKYRLYDNALFHTMVDALRWDEKLQRWRITTRQGDDIRARFVIMANGLLNIPKLPGIAGIHEFKGHKFHTARWDYDYTGGTEKNPVLDKLAGKRVALVGTGATAIQLVPYLGKYAKEFYLLQRTPSCVDSRRNSPTDPQWAKTLQPGWQAERRANFHRGANEAFRPGEKDLICDIWTEVNRNIAAELEEQGWPSLDKEELAARYQEMDFRVMERLRRRVDDLVENPETARLLKPWYRYQCKRPTSNDEYYQTFNRPNVKLIDVSRTQGVERLTSKGFIADGVEYEVDCIMFASGYEVTSDLDRRWGIPVFEGRNGLSMYENWDGGYKTLHGMMTHGFPNLFTTGYYQGGLNSSLTLNFEEQVKHMVYIIAEVLNRGAVSVEASAAAQDAWIRHMRETEVDRTQWIHDCTPGYFNNEGEPDVDANGNEKYRFYLGETYGPGWDAFVNILQDWRARGDLQGLVIEQAPAREPTPTVTSAELASSHAAKTELA
;
A
#
# COMPACT_ATOMS: atom_id res chain seq x y z
N ALA A 1 5.48 16.00 -14.04
CA ALA A 1 6.06 14.74 -13.56
C ALA A 1 7.20 15.03 -12.58
N ASP A 2 8.14 15.88 -12.95
CA ASP A 2 9.40 16.09 -12.20
C ASP A 2 9.22 16.68 -10.78
N ALA A 3 8.15 17.41 -10.53
CA ALA A 3 7.91 18.04 -9.23
C ALA A 3 7.66 17.04 -8.07
N TYR A 4 7.29 15.79 -8.38
CA TYR A 4 7.04 14.75 -7.37
C TYR A 4 8.21 13.77 -7.20
N GLU A 5 9.21 13.86 -8.05
CA GLU A 5 10.45 13.08 -7.96
C GLU A 5 11.43 13.71 -6.95
N ALA A 6 11.31 15.01 -6.73
CA ALA A 6 12.13 15.70 -5.74
C ALA A 6 11.71 15.33 -4.32
N ASP A 7 12.70 15.05 -3.48
CA ASP A 7 12.50 14.85 -2.06
C ASP A 7 12.64 16.19 -1.33
N PRO A 8 11.55 16.77 -0.79
CA PRO A 8 11.60 18.04 -0.07
C PRO A 8 12.09 17.90 1.38
N TYR A 9 12.26 16.66 1.88
CA TYR A 9 12.46 16.40 3.30
C TYR A 9 13.89 16.05 3.65
N THR A 10 14.59 15.37 2.75
CA THR A 10 15.97 14.93 2.98
C THR A 10 16.86 15.37 1.83
N PRO A 11 17.94 16.11 2.09
CA PRO A 11 18.87 16.54 1.06
C PRO A 11 19.51 15.36 0.35
N ARG A 12 19.55 15.40 -0.98
CA ARG A 12 20.24 14.39 -1.77
C ARG A 12 21.73 14.58 -1.68
N SER A 13 22.47 13.55 -1.27
CA SER A 13 23.93 13.53 -1.31
C SER A 13 24.39 12.92 -2.63
N PRO A 14 25.22 13.62 -3.43
CA PRO A 14 25.82 13.04 -4.62
C PRO A 14 26.69 11.83 -4.26
N ARG A 15 26.61 10.77 -5.05
CA ARG A 15 27.46 9.59 -4.96
C ARG A 15 27.88 9.10 -6.35
N ALA A 16 28.97 8.38 -6.42
CA ALA A 16 29.37 7.71 -7.65
C ALA A 16 28.37 6.56 -7.99
N PRO A 17 28.19 6.24 -9.27
CA PRO A 17 27.49 5.05 -9.70
C PRO A 17 28.10 3.78 -9.08
N LEU A 18 27.24 2.81 -8.76
CA LEU A 18 27.64 1.52 -8.22
C LEU A 18 27.69 0.48 -9.34
N ASP A 19 28.70 -0.37 -9.30
CA ASP A 19 28.82 -1.60 -10.08
C ASP A 19 29.05 -2.74 -9.08
N GLU A 20 27.97 -3.48 -8.76
CA GLU A 20 28.05 -4.47 -7.69
C GLU A 20 27.17 -5.70 -7.94
N GLU A 21 27.48 -6.77 -7.20
CA GLU A 21 26.67 -7.99 -7.12
C GLU A 21 26.17 -8.20 -5.70
N THR A 22 24.88 -8.58 -5.60
CA THR A 22 24.24 -8.91 -4.33
C THR A 22 23.34 -10.15 -4.48
N ASP A 23 22.90 -10.73 -3.36
CA ASP A 23 21.99 -11.86 -3.43
C ASP A 23 20.55 -11.39 -3.62
N VAL A 24 20.11 -10.37 -2.91
CA VAL A 24 18.73 -9.87 -3.01
C VAL A 24 18.72 -8.35 -3.19
N VAL A 25 17.86 -7.87 -4.08
CA VAL A 25 17.45 -6.46 -4.11
C VAL A 25 15.99 -6.36 -3.66
N VAL A 26 15.72 -5.50 -2.70
CA VAL A 26 14.39 -5.13 -2.23
C VAL A 26 14.08 -3.74 -2.75
N LEU A 27 13.07 -3.60 -3.60
CA LEU A 27 12.64 -2.34 -4.18
C LEU A 27 11.53 -1.72 -3.34
N GLY A 28 11.87 -0.72 -2.56
CA GLY A 28 10.98 0.01 -1.68
C GLY A 28 11.40 -0.05 -0.20
N GLY A 29 11.34 1.09 0.47
CA GLY A 29 11.64 1.29 1.90
C GLY A 29 10.40 1.50 2.78
N GLY A 30 9.21 1.13 2.30
CA GLY A 30 7.97 1.08 3.06
C GLY A 30 7.85 -0.20 3.90
N TRP A 31 6.67 -0.42 4.50
CA TRP A 31 6.46 -1.58 5.38
C TRP A 31 6.80 -2.92 4.75
N SER A 32 6.41 -3.16 3.49
CA SER A 32 6.72 -4.44 2.82
C SER A 32 8.23 -4.64 2.65
N GLY A 33 8.97 -3.59 2.28
CA GLY A 33 10.43 -3.65 2.14
C GLY A 33 11.14 -3.80 3.48
N ILE A 34 10.69 -3.08 4.52
CA ILE A 34 11.22 -3.20 5.88
C ILE A 34 11.05 -4.62 6.40
N LEU A 35 9.84 -5.18 6.28
CA LEU A 35 9.54 -6.56 6.69
C LEU A 35 10.34 -7.59 5.89
N ALA A 36 10.52 -7.36 4.59
CA ALA A 36 11.41 -8.21 3.77
C ALA A 36 12.86 -8.18 4.29
N GLY A 37 13.38 -7.00 4.61
CA GLY A 37 14.72 -6.86 5.18
C GLY A 37 14.87 -7.53 6.55
N VAL A 38 13.87 -7.43 7.41
CA VAL A 38 13.82 -8.13 8.70
C VAL A 38 13.87 -9.65 8.49
N GLN A 39 13.00 -10.18 7.62
CA GLN A 39 12.95 -11.61 7.33
C GLN A 39 14.25 -12.12 6.68
N LEU A 40 14.88 -11.35 5.79
CA LEU A 40 16.20 -11.69 5.23
C LEU A 40 17.26 -11.81 6.34
N ARG A 41 17.31 -10.84 7.27
CA ARG A 41 18.24 -10.88 8.41
C ARG A 41 17.99 -12.07 9.33
N GLU A 42 16.76 -12.34 9.68
CA GLU A 42 16.39 -13.47 10.56
C GLU A 42 16.72 -14.83 9.93
N ASN A 43 16.71 -14.92 8.60
CA ASN A 43 17.13 -16.13 7.87
C ASN A 43 18.62 -16.15 7.48
N GLY A 44 19.45 -15.26 8.03
CA GLY A 44 20.90 -15.24 7.81
C GLY A 44 21.33 -14.70 6.44
N ILE A 45 20.40 -14.15 5.65
CA ILE A 45 20.71 -13.57 4.33
C ILE A 45 21.13 -12.13 4.54
N SER A 46 22.43 -11.86 4.47
CA SER A 46 23.01 -10.54 4.79
C SER A 46 23.38 -9.71 3.55
N ARG A 47 23.59 -10.37 2.40
CA ARG A 47 23.96 -9.72 1.14
C ARG A 47 22.71 -9.29 0.38
N PHE A 48 22.15 -8.12 0.74
CA PHE A 48 21.01 -7.53 0.04
C PHE A 48 21.13 -6.02 -0.02
N ARG A 49 20.37 -5.39 -0.92
CA ARG A 49 20.20 -3.95 -1.03
C ARG A 49 18.73 -3.58 -0.90
N HIS A 50 18.42 -2.56 -0.11
CA HIS A 50 17.17 -1.79 -0.25
C HIS A 50 17.42 -0.63 -1.21
N ILE A 51 16.52 -0.46 -2.17
CA ILE A 51 16.56 0.67 -3.11
C ILE A 51 15.24 1.43 -2.97
N ASP A 52 15.31 2.72 -2.65
CA ASP A 52 14.14 3.60 -2.60
C ASP A 52 14.48 4.98 -3.19
N HIS A 53 13.49 5.62 -3.82
CA HIS A 53 13.60 7.00 -4.29
C HIS A 53 13.45 8.02 -3.15
N ALA A 54 12.91 7.63 -2.00
CA ALA A 54 12.87 8.41 -0.78
C ALA A 54 14.26 8.58 -0.16
N GLY A 55 14.42 9.60 0.67
CA GLY A 55 15.66 9.85 1.40
C GLY A 55 15.82 9.05 2.68
N ASP A 56 14.81 8.27 3.09
CA ASP A 56 14.84 7.42 4.28
C ASP A 56 13.73 6.35 4.21
N PHE A 57 13.80 5.39 5.12
CA PHE A 57 12.74 4.41 5.33
C PHE A 57 11.44 5.04 5.83
N GLY A 58 10.31 4.41 5.49
CA GLY A 58 8.98 4.78 5.96
C GLY A 58 7.90 4.70 4.87
N GLY A 59 8.26 4.69 3.57
CA GLY A 59 7.30 4.60 2.47
C GLY A 59 6.25 5.72 2.52
N VAL A 60 4.97 5.38 2.55
CA VAL A 60 3.88 6.39 2.62
C VAL A 60 3.99 7.29 3.85
N TRP A 61 4.55 6.81 4.97
CA TRP A 61 4.75 7.58 6.20
C TRP A 61 5.99 8.48 6.13
N TYR A 62 6.90 8.22 5.23
CA TYR A 62 7.98 9.14 4.90
C TYR A 62 7.48 10.31 4.05
N TRP A 63 6.64 10.03 3.04
CA TRP A 63 6.20 11.02 2.08
C TRP A 63 5.05 11.89 2.57
N ASN A 64 4.08 11.31 3.31
CA ASN A 64 2.95 12.05 3.82
C ASN A 64 3.28 12.68 5.17
N ARG A 65 3.27 14.01 5.19
CA ARG A 65 3.56 14.80 6.40
C ARG A 65 2.55 15.92 6.63
N TYR A 66 1.35 15.77 6.06
CA TYR A 66 0.31 16.77 6.20
C TYR A 66 -0.22 16.85 7.63
N PRO A 67 -0.78 18.03 8.04
CA PRO A 67 -1.34 18.23 9.37
C PRO A 67 -2.42 17.22 9.74
N GLY A 68 -2.33 16.68 10.94
CA GLY A 68 -3.32 15.75 11.46
C GLY A 68 -3.22 14.32 10.89
N LEU A 69 -2.16 13.99 10.17
CA LEU A 69 -1.92 12.64 9.68
C LEU A 69 -1.84 11.63 10.83
N GLN A 70 -2.76 10.67 10.83
CA GLN A 70 -2.81 9.56 11.78
C GLN A 70 -3.15 8.27 11.06
N CYS A 71 -2.82 7.14 11.67
CA CYS A 71 -3.36 5.86 11.25
C CYS A 71 -4.87 5.83 11.45
N ASP A 72 -5.62 5.28 10.51
CA ASP A 72 -7.08 5.07 10.61
C ASP A 72 -7.44 3.64 11.02
N ASN A 73 -6.45 2.78 11.16
CA ASN A 73 -6.56 1.50 11.85
C ASN A 73 -6.01 1.63 13.27
N ASP A 74 -6.45 0.73 14.14
CA ASP A 74 -5.87 0.51 15.46
C ASP A 74 -4.35 0.28 15.34
N ALA A 75 -3.54 1.16 15.94
CA ALA A 75 -2.09 1.12 15.81
C ALA A 75 -1.48 -0.16 16.39
N TYR A 76 -2.13 -0.77 17.39
CA TYR A 76 -1.68 -2.04 17.98
C TYR A 76 -1.84 -3.22 17.00
N CYS A 77 -2.72 -3.08 15.99
CA CYS A 77 -2.86 -4.04 14.89
C CYS A 77 -2.00 -3.65 13.70
N TYR A 78 -1.99 -2.36 13.35
CA TYR A 78 -1.35 -1.88 12.13
C TYR A 78 0.17 -1.92 12.17
N LEU A 79 0.79 -1.50 13.29
CA LEU A 79 2.25 -1.47 13.41
C LEU A 79 2.79 -2.89 13.59
N PRO A 80 3.71 -3.35 12.73
CA PRO A 80 4.27 -4.70 12.85
C PRO A 80 5.32 -4.78 13.95
N LEU A 81 5.62 -5.99 14.44
CA LEU A 81 6.75 -6.27 15.31
C LEU A 81 6.75 -5.51 16.65
N LEU A 82 5.57 -5.22 17.22
CA LEU A 82 5.48 -4.50 18.50
C LEU A 82 6.06 -5.32 19.65
N GLU A 83 5.80 -6.62 19.69
CA GLU A 83 6.34 -7.52 20.73
C GLU A 83 7.86 -7.69 20.58
N GLU A 84 8.35 -7.88 19.35
CA GLU A 84 9.77 -8.07 19.05
C GLU A 84 10.60 -6.82 19.34
N THR A 85 10.02 -5.64 19.17
CA THR A 85 10.70 -4.37 19.45
C THR A 85 10.51 -3.88 20.87
N GLY A 86 9.46 -4.32 21.54
CA GLY A 86 9.01 -3.78 22.83
C GLY A 86 8.42 -2.37 22.72
N PHE A 87 8.09 -1.92 21.51
CA PHE A 87 7.51 -0.60 21.29
C PHE A 87 6.00 -0.63 21.60
N MET A 88 5.52 0.41 22.28
CA MET A 88 4.10 0.62 22.52
C MET A 88 3.67 1.95 21.89
N PRO A 89 2.71 1.95 20.95
CA PRO A 89 2.19 3.18 20.38
C PRO A 89 1.64 4.12 21.45
N SER A 90 1.85 5.41 21.30
CA SER A 90 1.42 6.42 22.28
C SER A 90 -0.11 6.50 22.43
N LYS A 91 -0.85 6.09 21.41
CA LYS A 91 -2.32 6.11 21.38
C LYS A 91 -2.87 5.13 20.35
N LYS A 92 -4.18 4.83 20.43
CA LYS A 92 -4.87 3.87 19.54
C LYS A 92 -4.71 4.23 18.06
N PHE A 93 -4.89 5.49 17.69
CA PHE A 93 -4.66 6.00 16.33
C PHE A 93 -3.46 6.93 16.37
N THR A 94 -2.28 6.36 16.16
CA THR A 94 -1.02 7.07 16.35
C THR A 94 -0.68 8.01 15.20
N ASP A 95 0.10 9.06 15.49
CA ASP A 95 0.44 10.10 14.51
C ASP A 95 1.43 9.60 13.46
N GLY A 96 1.36 10.16 12.26
CA GLY A 96 2.20 9.74 11.14
C GLY A 96 3.71 9.86 11.41
N HIS A 97 4.14 10.89 12.14
CA HIS A 97 5.54 11.02 12.51
C HIS A 97 6.01 9.91 13.45
N GLU A 98 5.17 9.48 14.41
CA GLU A 98 5.49 8.36 15.31
C GLU A 98 5.59 7.04 14.55
N ILE A 99 4.69 6.82 13.58
CA ILE A 99 4.75 5.63 12.71
C ILE A 99 6.06 5.62 11.90
N ARG A 100 6.46 6.75 11.35
CA ARG A 100 7.75 6.87 10.63
C ARG A 100 8.94 6.63 11.54
N GLU A 101 8.97 7.24 12.71
CA GLU A 101 10.04 7.07 13.70
C GLU A 101 10.13 5.60 14.17
N TYR A 102 8.99 4.93 14.31
CA TYR A 102 8.93 3.51 14.62
C TYR A 102 9.46 2.64 13.48
N ALA A 103 9.09 2.92 12.22
CA ALA A 103 9.64 2.23 11.06
C ALA A 103 11.18 2.33 11.02
N GLN A 104 11.70 3.53 11.27
CA GLN A 104 13.15 3.78 11.34
C GLN A 104 13.81 3.09 12.55
N LEU A 105 13.09 2.95 13.68
CA LEU A 105 13.56 2.18 14.83
C LEU A 105 13.76 0.71 14.46
N ILE A 106 12.80 0.09 13.77
CA ILE A 106 12.95 -1.28 13.25
C ILE A 106 14.17 -1.37 12.34
N CYS A 107 14.32 -0.43 11.39
CA CYS A 107 15.44 -0.42 10.46
C CYS A 107 16.80 -0.33 11.17
N ARG A 108 16.90 0.46 12.23
CA ARG A 108 18.11 0.51 13.08
C ARG A 108 18.34 -0.79 13.83
N LYS A 109 17.31 -1.34 14.47
CA LYS A 109 17.38 -2.59 15.25
C LYS A 109 17.88 -3.76 14.39
N TYR A 110 17.36 -3.89 13.18
CA TYR A 110 17.71 -4.96 12.25
C TYR A 110 18.86 -4.58 11.29
N ARG A 111 19.50 -3.41 11.49
CA ARG A 111 20.65 -2.94 10.70
C ARG A 111 20.34 -2.87 9.19
N LEU A 112 19.15 -2.41 8.82
CA LEU A 112 18.77 -2.31 7.41
C LEU A 112 19.43 -1.11 6.72
N TYR A 113 19.83 -0.09 7.47
CA TYR A 113 20.57 1.08 6.95
C TYR A 113 21.92 0.70 6.32
N ASP A 114 22.57 -0.37 6.81
CA ASP A 114 23.84 -0.86 6.24
C ASP A 114 23.71 -1.25 4.77
N ASN A 115 22.50 -1.56 4.32
CA ASN A 115 22.16 -2.07 3.00
C ASN A 115 21.32 -1.12 2.17
N ALA A 116 20.99 0.07 2.70
CA ALA A 116 20.05 1.00 2.07
C ALA A 116 20.73 1.88 1.00
N LEU A 117 20.00 2.10 -0.09
CA LEU A 117 20.36 2.96 -1.19
C LEU A 117 19.18 3.90 -1.47
N PHE A 118 19.19 5.04 -0.80
CA PHE A 118 18.15 6.07 -0.89
C PHE A 118 18.35 7.02 -2.07
N HIS A 119 17.33 7.84 -2.36
CA HIS A 119 17.30 8.77 -3.49
C HIS A 119 17.65 8.12 -4.82
N THR A 120 17.28 6.85 -4.97
CA THR A 120 17.67 6.03 -6.12
C THR A 120 16.42 5.53 -6.84
N MET A 121 16.26 5.96 -8.09
CA MET A 121 15.16 5.54 -8.96
C MET A 121 15.65 4.47 -9.94
N VAL A 122 14.93 3.36 -10.00
CA VAL A 122 15.20 2.28 -10.95
C VAL A 122 14.63 2.63 -12.31
N ASP A 123 15.47 2.54 -13.35
CA ASP A 123 15.05 2.73 -14.74
C ASP A 123 14.72 1.40 -15.43
N ALA A 124 15.45 0.35 -15.11
CA ALA A 124 15.20 -0.93 -15.73
C ALA A 124 15.52 -2.11 -14.80
N LEU A 125 14.69 -3.14 -14.93
CA LEU A 125 14.89 -4.49 -14.45
C LEU A 125 14.94 -5.44 -15.64
N ARG A 126 16.08 -6.13 -15.86
CA ARG A 126 16.21 -7.10 -16.94
C ARG A 126 16.81 -8.39 -16.41
N TRP A 127 16.16 -9.50 -16.73
CA TRP A 127 16.73 -10.81 -16.47
C TRP A 127 17.86 -11.12 -17.47
N ASP A 128 19.03 -11.46 -16.97
CA ASP A 128 20.16 -11.89 -17.78
C ASP A 128 20.30 -13.41 -17.72
N GLU A 129 19.98 -14.08 -18.83
CA GLU A 129 20.01 -15.56 -18.92
C GLU A 129 21.42 -16.14 -18.77
N LYS A 130 22.46 -15.41 -19.15
CA LYS A 130 23.85 -15.90 -19.05
C LYS A 130 24.37 -15.81 -17.62
N LEU A 131 24.04 -14.72 -16.94
CA LEU A 131 24.44 -14.50 -15.56
C LEU A 131 23.49 -15.17 -14.55
N GLN A 132 22.29 -15.56 -14.97
CA GLN A 132 21.20 -16.01 -14.09
C GLN A 132 20.97 -15.01 -12.96
N ARG A 133 20.82 -13.73 -13.35
CA ARG A 133 20.72 -12.58 -12.46
C ARG A 133 19.78 -11.54 -13.04
N TRP A 134 19.15 -10.79 -12.16
CA TRP A 134 18.52 -9.51 -12.50
C TRP A 134 19.58 -8.44 -12.63
N ARG A 135 19.57 -7.72 -13.72
CA ARG A 135 20.34 -6.51 -13.94
C ARG A 135 19.45 -5.31 -13.66
N ILE A 136 19.78 -4.55 -12.65
CA ILE A 136 19.04 -3.38 -12.16
C ILE A 136 19.86 -2.15 -12.51
N THR A 137 19.31 -1.28 -13.37
CA THR A 137 19.92 0.01 -13.70
C THR A 137 19.11 1.15 -13.12
N THR A 138 19.78 2.22 -12.72
CA THR A 138 19.16 3.37 -12.08
C THR A 138 19.45 4.68 -12.82
N ARG A 139 18.67 5.71 -12.56
CA ARG A 139 18.91 7.07 -13.11
C ARG A 139 20.24 7.68 -12.68
N GLN A 140 20.92 7.10 -11.70
CA GLN A 140 22.25 7.51 -11.25
C GLN A 140 23.39 6.78 -11.96
N GLY A 141 23.03 5.88 -12.87
CA GLY A 141 23.98 5.08 -13.64
C GLY A 141 24.48 3.83 -12.92
N ASP A 142 23.79 3.39 -11.86
CA ASP A 142 24.14 2.13 -11.19
C ASP A 142 23.85 0.94 -12.11
N ASP A 143 24.67 -0.11 -11.97
CA ASP A 143 24.50 -1.44 -12.56
C ASP A 143 24.62 -2.49 -11.44
N ILE A 144 23.49 -2.89 -10.89
CA ILE A 144 23.42 -3.82 -9.77
C ILE A 144 22.93 -5.16 -10.30
N ARG A 145 23.69 -6.23 -10.00
CA ARG A 145 23.32 -7.60 -10.39
C ARG A 145 22.86 -8.36 -9.16
N ALA A 146 21.59 -8.75 -9.14
CA ALA A 146 20.98 -9.45 -8.02
C ALA A 146 20.53 -10.86 -8.44
N ARG A 147 20.68 -11.83 -7.53
CA ARG A 147 20.10 -13.16 -7.72
C ARG A 147 18.59 -13.10 -7.64
N PHE A 148 18.04 -12.40 -6.65
CA PHE A 148 16.62 -12.26 -6.39
C PHE A 148 16.21 -10.80 -6.32
N VAL A 149 14.96 -10.53 -6.71
CA VAL A 149 14.32 -9.21 -6.57
C VAL A 149 13.01 -9.37 -5.84
N ILE A 150 12.79 -8.56 -4.82
CA ILE A 150 11.51 -8.40 -4.12
C ILE A 150 10.96 -7.02 -4.46
N MET A 151 9.85 -7.00 -5.19
CA MET A 151 9.10 -5.79 -5.49
C MET A 151 8.27 -5.40 -4.26
N ALA A 152 8.70 -4.38 -3.56
CA ALA A 152 8.08 -3.87 -2.33
C ALA A 152 7.69 -2.38 -2.46
N ASN A 153 7.43 -1.93 -3.68
CA ASN A 153 7.19 -0.52 -4.03
C ASN A 153 5.81 0.02 -3.62
N GLY A 154 5.00 -0.79 -2.96
CA GLY A 154 3.70 -0.39 -2.40
C GLY A 154 2.63 -0.06 -3.45
N LEU A 155 1.43 0.28 -2.95
CA LEU A 155 0.27 0.64 -3.77
C LEU A 155 0.11 2.17 -3.91
N LEU A 156 0.44 2.92 -2.87
CA LEU A 156 0.32 4.38 -2.80
C LEU A 156 1.68 5.03 -3.07
N ASN A 157 2.20 4.82 -4.27
CA ASN A 157 3.56 5.22 -4.64
C ASN A 157 3.59 6.58 -5.35
N ILE A 158 2.85 6.73 -6.44
CA ILE A 158 2.87 7.94 -7.26
C ILE A 158 1.63 8.79 -7.01
N PRO A 159 1.77 10.05 -6.56
CA PRO A 159 0.65 10.97 -6.36
C PRO A 159 -0.10 11.23 -7.68
N LYS A 160 -1.44 11.18 -7.62
CA LYS A 160 -2.31 11.43 -8.75
C LYS A 160 -2.75 12.89 -8.80
N LEU A 161 -2.44 13.59 -9.88
CA LEU A 161 -3.02 14.90 -10.18
C LEU A 161 -4.27 14.73 -11.05
N PRO A 162 -5.39 15.40 -10.71
CA PRO A 162 -6.57 15.38 -11.56
C PRO A 162 -6.30 16.10 -12.87
N GLY A 163 -6.89 15.60 -13.96
CA GLY A 163 -6.80 16.18 -15.31
C GLY A 163 -7.67 17.43 -15.49
N ILE A 164 -7.59 18.40 -14.58
CA ILE A 164 -8.40 19.61 -14.61
C ILE A 164 -7.92 20.55 -15.71
N ALA A 165 -8.82 20.98 -16.59
CA ALA A 165 -8.51 21.99 -17.62
C ALA A 165 -7.92 23.25 -16.98
N GLY A 166 -6.88 23.81 -17.57
CA GLY A 166 -6.24 25.04 -17.06
C GLY A 166 -5.37 24.86 -15.82
N ILE A 167 -5.02 23.63 -15.42
CA ILE A 167 -4.20 23.38 -14.22
C ILE A 167 -2.84 24.11 -14.23
N HIS A 168 -2.32 24.39 -15.42
CA HIS A 168 -1.09 25.17 -15.61
C HIS A 168 -1.31 26.69 -15.66
N GLU A 169 -2.55 27.16 -15.81
CA GLU A 169 -2.90 28.57 -15.89
C GLU A 169 -2.93 29.24 -14.51
N PHE A 170 -3.25 28.48 -13.47
CA PHE A 170 -3.34 29.02 -12.12
C PHE A 170 -2.01 29.61 -11.64
N LYS A 171 -2.05 30.87 -11.22
CA LYS A 171 -0.87 31.66 -10.79
C LYS A 171 -0.62 31.61 -9.30
N GLY A 172 -1.62 31.20 -8.52
CA GLY A 172 -1.46 31.01 -7.08
C GLY A 172 -0.60 29.78 -6.74
N HIS A 173 -0.42 29.53 -5.45
CA HIS A 173 0.33 28.37 -4.99
C HIS A 173 -0.46 27.09 -5.16
N LYS A 174 0.18 26.01 -5.58
CA LYS A 174 -0.47 24.70 -5.71
C LYS A 174 0.48 23.55 -5.40
N PHE A 175 0.00 22.58 -4.66
CA PHE A 175 0.76 21.38 -4.34
C PHE A 175 -0.16 20.18 -4.04
N HIS A 176 0.38 18.97 -4.13
CA HIS A 176 -0.29 17.76 -3.71
C HIS A 176 -0.01 17.49 -2.23
N THR A 177 -1.02 17.06 -1.49
CA THR A 177 -0.92 16.84 -0.03
C THR A 177 0.14 15.81 0.38
N ALA A 178 0.50 14.87 -0.52
CA ALA A 178 1.61 13.94 -0.29
C ALA A 178 3.00 14.60 -0.30
N ARG A 179 3.08 15.88 -0.60
CA ARG A 179 4.30 16.73 -0.51
C ARG A 179 3.91 18.04 0.17
N TRP A 180 3.53 17.94 1.45
CA TRP A 180 3.03 19.09 2.21
C TRP A 180 4.08 20.19 2.34
N ASP A 181 3.67 21.42 2.04
CA ASP A 181 4.54 22.60 2.04
C ASP A 181 4.32 23.44 3.31
N TYR A 182 5.11 23.14 4.34
CA TYR A 182 5.10 23.92 5.59
C TYR A 182 5.74 25.32 5.42
N ASP A 183 6.59 25.52 4.44
CA ASP A 183 7.17 26.86 4.17
C ASP A 183 6.09 27.82 3.70
N TYR A 184 5.11 27.34 2.96
CA TYR A 184 3.95 28.11 2.53
C TYR A 184 2.85 28.21 3.60
N THR A 185 2.56 27.13 4.32
CA THR A 185 1.41 27.03 5.23
C THR A 185 1.73 27.49 6.65
N GLY A 186 2.99 27.45 7.05
CA GLY A 186 3.41 27.61 8.43
C GLY A 186 3.32 26.30 9.22
N GLY A 187 3.83 26.31 10.44
CA GLY A 187 3.86 25.16 11.32
C GLY A 187 4.91 24.11 10.97
N THR A 188 4.76 22.95 11.58
CA THR A 188 5.56 21.74 11.34
C THR A 188 4.67 20.51 11.47
N GLU A 189 5.15 19.34 11.03
CA GLU A 189 4.42 18.09 11.19
C GLU A 189 4.03 17.78 12.65
N LYS A 190 4.95 18.01 13.59
CA LYS A 190 4.72 17.80 15.04
C LYS A 190 3.93 18.93 15.72
N ASN A 191 3.94 20.14 15.14
CA ASN A 191 3.20 21.29 15.63
C ASN A 191 2.53 22.02 14.45
N PRO A 192 1.39 21.53 13.95
CA PRO A 192 0.76 22.02 12.73
C PRO A 192 -0.06 23.32 12.97
N VAL A 193 0.61 24.38 13.40
CA VAL A 193 0.04 25.72 13.51
C VAL A 193 0.22 26.42 12.17
N LEU A 194 -0.82 26.37 11.31
CA LEU A 194 -0.75 26.86 9.92
C LEU A 194 -0.96 28.38 9.84
N ASP A 195 -0.21 29.13 10.62
CA ASP A 195 -0.36 30.57 10.85
C ASP A 195 -0.19 31.43 9.59
N LYS A 196 0.59 30.96 8.61
CA LYS A 196 0.77 31.65 7.34
C LYS A 196 -0.47 31.58 6.42
N LEU A 197 -1.49 30.80 6.79
CA LEU A 197 -2.77 30.75 6.07
C LEU A 197 -3.80 31.78 6.53
N ALA A 198 -3.55 32.51 7.63
CA ALA A 198 -4.51 33.45 8.24
C ALA A 198 -5.03 34.56 7.29
N GLY A 199 -4.24 34.94 6.29
CA GLY A 199 -4.64 35.92 5.27
C GLY A 199 -5.06 35.33 3.93
N LYS A 200 -5.09 33.98 3.79
CA LYS A 200 -5.21 33.30 2.49
C LYS A 200 -6.56 32.60 2.32
N ARG A 201 -7.04 32.62 1.09
CA ARG A 201 -8.17 31.81 0.59
C ARG A 201 -7.60 30.50 0.05
N VAL A 202 -8.03 29.37 0.59
CA VAL A 202 -7.47 28.05 0.30
C VAL A 202 -8.55 27.13 -0.23
N ALA A 203 -8.26 26.40 -1.29
CA ALA A 203 -9.10 25.32 -1.80
C ALA A 203 -8.43 23.97 -1.60
N LEU A 204 -9.20 22.96 -1.20
CA LEU A 204 -8.79 21.56 -1.11
C LEU A 204 -9.64 20.72 -2.08
N VAL A 205 -8.99 20.04 -3.01
CA VAL A 205 -9.64 19.14 -3.97
C VAL A 205 -9.63 17.72 -3.44
N GLY A 206 -10.81 17.15 -3.20
CA GLY A 206 -10.99 15.76 -2.75
C GLY A 206 -11.46 15.65 -1.30
N THR A 207 -12.12 14.53 -1.00
CA THR A 207 -12.78 14.23 0.27
C THR A 207 -12.40 12.85 0.84
N GLY A 208 -11.27 12.27 0.40
CA GLY A 208 -10.76 11.00 0.92
C GLY A 208 -10.10 11.13 2.30
N ALA A 209 -9.48 10.04 2.77
CA ALA A 209 -8.87 9.93 4.10
C ALA A 209 -7.92 11.10 4.44
N THR A 210 -7.16 11.59 3.48
CA THR A 210 -6.27 12.75 3.66
C THR A 210 -7.08 14.03 3.95
N ALA A 211 -8.09 14.31 3.12
CA ALA A 211 -8.90 15.52 3.27
C ALA A 211 -9.65 15.55 4.61
N ILE A 212 -10.18 14.42 5.06
CA ILE A 212 -10.89 14.32 6.34
C ILE A 212 -10.01 14.72 7.51
N GLN A 213 -8.73 14.41 7.46
CA GLN A 213 -7.77 14.79 8.50
C GLN A 213 -7.31 16.24 8.38
N LEU A 214 -7.27 16.80 7.16
CA LEU A 214 -6.83 18.17 6.88
C LEU A 214 -7.90 19.23 7.14
N VAL A 215 -9.17 18.93 6.86
CA VAL A 215 -10.28 19.88 6.91
C VAL A 215 -10.34 20.65 8.24
N PRO A 216 -10.21 20.03 9.42
CA PRO A 216 -10.21 20.77 10.68
C PRO A 216 -9.09 21.82 10.78
N TYR A 217 -7.90 21.50 10.30
CA TYR A 217 -6.77 22.42 10.31
C TYR A 217 -6.96 23.58 9.33
N LEU A 218 -7.38 23.28 8.09
CA LEU A 218 -7.62 24.31 7.09
C LEU A 218 -8.76 25.24 7.50
N GLY A 219 -9.86 24.68 8.03
CA GLY A 219 -10.97 25.46 8.57
C GLY A 219 -10.58 26.34 9.74
N LYS A 220 -9.62 25.92 10.56
CA LYS A 220 -9.13 26.69 11.72
C LYS A 220 -8.23 27.86 11.32
N TYR A 221 -7.35 27.66 10.33
CA TYR A 221 -6.25 28.59 10.08
C TYR A 221 -6.41 29.44 8.82
N ALA A 222 -7.16 29.00 7.80
CA ALA A 222 -7.34 29.76 6.57
C ALA A 222 -8.31 30.96 6.78
N LYS A 223 -8.07 32.06 6.06
CA LYS A 223 -9.02 33.18 5.99
C LYS A 223 -10.36 32.74 5.43
N GLU A 224 -10.33 32.02 4.31
CA GLU A 224 -11.48 31.32 3.71
C GLU A 224 -11.00 29.95 3.25
N PHE A 225 -11.83 28.95 3.46
CA PHE A 225 -11.52 27.58 3.09
C PHE A 225 -12.66 26.99 2.24
N TYR A 226 -12.31 26.46 1.07
CA TYR A 226 -13.20 25.82 0.12
C TYR A 226 -12.85 24.32 0.02
N LEU A 227 -13.78 23.45 0.43
CA LEU A 227 -13.66 22.00 0.18
C LEU A 227 -14.43 21.64 -1.09
N LEU A 228 -13.76 21.08 -2.09
CA LEU A 228 -14.37 20.67 -3.35
C LEU A 228 -14.69 19.18 -3.29
N GLN A 229 -15.99 18.88 -3.24
CA GLN A 229 -16.52 17.55 -3.00
C GLN A 229 -17.22 17.00 -4.25
N ARG A 230 -16.71 15.89 -4.79
CA ARG A 230 -17.45 15.11 -5.79
C ARG A 230 -18.39 14.11 -5.12
N THR A 231 -17.91 13.38 -4.13
CA THR A 231 -18.70 12.44 -3.33
C THR A 231 -18.30 12.54 -1.86
N PRO A 232 -19.27 12.52 -0.91
CA PRO A 232 -18.95 12.57 0.51
C PRO A 232 -18.26 11.28 0.96
N SER A 233 -17.48 11.36 2.02
CA SER A 233 -16.95 10.19 2.75
C SER A 233 -17.78 9.92 4.00
N CYS A 234 -17.87 8.66 4.43
CA CYS A 234 -18.42 8.34 5.73
C CYS A 234 -17.37 8.62 6.81
N VAL A 235 -17.74 9.40 7.83
CA VAL A 235 -16.81 9.81 8.90
C VAL A 235 -17.45 9.53 10.25
N ASP A 236 -16.90 8.56 10.97
CA ASP A 236 -17.33 8.26 12.33
C ASP A 236 -16.52 9.03 13.36
N SER A 237 -16.89 8.91 14.62
CA SER A 237 -16.08 9.44 15.71
C SER A 237 -14.84 8.57 15.90
N ARG A 238 -13.70 9.22 16.08
CA ARG A 238 -12.42 8.52 16.30
C ARG A 238 -12.21 8.14 17.74
N ARG A 239 -12.61 9.01 18.67
CA ARG A 239 -12.44 8.83 20.11
C ARG A 239 -11.01 8.40 20.47
N ASN A 240 -10.05 9.04 19.83
CA ASN A 240 -8.65 8.70 20.03
C ASN A 240 -8.22 9.01 21.47
N SER A 241 -7.57 8.06 22.12
CA SER A 241 -7.10 8.18 23.49
C SER A 241 -5.65 7.73 23.62
N PRO A 242 -4.90 8.30 24.56
CA PRO A 242 -3.58 7.78 24.91
C PRO A 242 -3.64 6.31 25.31
N THR A 243 -2.57 5.57 25.01
CA THR A 243 -2.41 4.19 25.45
C THR A 243 -2.46 4.13 26.99
N ASP A 244 -3.34 3.30 27.53
CA ASP A 244 -3.42 3.09 28.96
C ASP A 244 -2.20 2.28 29.45
N PRO A 245 -1.33 2.87 30.29
CA PRO A 245 -0.16 2.16 30.82
C PRO A 245 -0.51 0.95 31.67
N GLN A 246 -1.70 0.94 32.30
CA GLN A 246 -2.13 -0.22 33.10
C GLN A 246 -2.55 -1.37 32.19
N TRP A 247 -3.33 -1.10 31.15
CA TRP A 247 -3.65 -2.09 30.13
C TRP A 247 -2.38 -2.65 29.50
N ALA A 248 -1.42 -1.80 29.07
CA ALA A 248 -0.18 -2.24 28.46
C ALA A 248 0.61 -3.24 29.33
N LYS A 249 0.56 -3.10 30.66
CA LYS A 249 1.19 -4.03 31.63
C LYS A 249 0.48 -5.38 31.74
N THR A 250 -0.77 -5.49 31.30
CA THR A 250 -1.52 -6.75 31.37
C THR A 250 -1.29 -7.64 30.15
N LEU A 251 -0.68 -7.11 29.09
CA LEU A 251 -0.46 -7.84 27.85
C LEU A 251 0.49 -9.02 28.06
N GLN A 252 0.10 -10.16 27.52
CA GLN A 252 0.88 -11.40 27.58
C GLN A 252 1.51 -11.69 26.21
N PRO A 253 2.60 -12.45 26.13
CA PRO A 253 3.18 -12.86 24.84
C PRO A 253 2.11 -13.44 23.91
N GLY A 254 2.14 -13.00 22.64
CA GLY A 254 1.14 -13.36 21.62
C GLY A 254 -0.05 -12.41 21.54
N TRP A 255 -0.12 -11.38 22.39
CA TRP A 255 -1.25 -10.43 22.41
C TRP A 255 -1.46 -9.72 21.07
N GLN A 256 -0.38 -9.39 20.38
CA GLN A 256 -0.48 -8.67 19.10
C GLN A 256 -1.07 -9.59 18.02
N ALA A 257 -0.63 -10.82 17.94
CA ALA A 257 -1.16 -11.81 17.00
C ALA A 257 -2.66 -12.05 17.23
N GLU A 258 -3.09 -12.19 18.50
CA GLU A 258 -4.50 -12.33 18.88
C GLU A 258 -5.33 -11.11 18.45
N ARG A 259 -4.85 -9.91 18.75
CA ARG A 259 -5.53 -8.66 18.41
C ARG A 259 -5.65 -8.47 16.91
N ARG A 260 -4.60 -8.78 16.15
CA ARG A 260 -4.57 -8.72 14.67
C ARG A 260 -5.54 -9.71 14.03
N ALA A 261 -5.59 -10.94 14.55
CA ALA A 261 -6.55 -11.95 14.10
C ALA A 261 -8.00 -11.51 14.40
N ASN A 262 -8.25 -10.93 15.58
CA ASN A 262 -9.55 -10.38 15.96
C ASN A 262 -9.96 -9.21 15.05
N PHE A 263 -9.03 -8.28 14.78
CA PHE A 263 -9.27 -7.19 13.81
C PHE A 263 -9.64 -7.73 12.44
N HIS A 264 -8.90 -8.72 11.94
CA HIS A 264 -9.17 -9.30 10.64
C HIS A 264 -10.58 -9.90 10.55
N ARG A 265 -10.98 -10.72 11.52
CA ARG A 265 -12.34 -11.29 11.55
C ARG A 265 -13.40 -10.20 11.65
N GLY A 266 -13.22 -9.24 12.54
CA GLY A 266 -14.16 -8.13 12.69
C GLY A 266 -14.30 -7.23 11.48
N ALA A 267 -13.23 -7.03 10.71
CA ALA A 267 -13.22 -6.13 9.56
C ALA A 267 -13.53 -6.81 8.21
N ASN A 268 -13.18 -8.09 8.04
CA ASN A 268 -13.20 -8.76 6.75
C ASN A 268 -13.99 -10.08 6.70
N GLU A 269 -14.21 -10.72 7.85
CA GLU A 269 -14.85 -12.03 7.91
C GLU A 269 -16.05 -12.02 8.90
N ALA A 270 -15.98 -12.81 9.95
CA ALA A 270 -16.99 -12.85 11.00
C ALA A 270 -16.35 -13.22 12.36
N PHE A 271 -16.91 -12.67 13.43
CA PHE A 271 -16.57 -13.12 14.78
C PHE A 271 -17.09 -14.53 15.04
N ARG A 272 -16.37 -15.27 15.86
CA ARG A 272 -16.77 -16.62 16.32
C ARG A 272 -17.71 -16.55 17.52
N PRO A 273 -18.49 -17.60 17.80
CA PRO A 273 -19.30 -17.66 19.01
C PRO A 273 -18.49 -17.36 20.27
N GLY A 274 -18.96 -16.42 21.10
CA GLY A 274 -18.29 -15.99 22.33
C GLY A 274 -17.04 -15.11 22.13
N GLU A 275 -16.63 -14.82 20.90
CA GLU A 275 -15.50 -13.93 20.62
C GLU A 275 -15.88 -12.46 20.83
N LYS A 276 -15.05 -11.74 21.59
CA LYS A 276 -15.23 -10.32 21.84
C LYS A 276 -14.50 -9.49 20.79
N ASP A 277 -15.12 -8.38 20.35
CA ASP A 277 -14.44 -7.37 19.56
C ASP A 277 -13.41 -6.62 20.42
N LEU A 278 -12.13 -6.78 20.14
CA LEU A 278 -11.03 -6.11 20.83
C LEU A 278 -10.75 -4.69 20.26
N ILE A 279 -11.36 -4.35 19.14
CA ILE A 279 -11.11 -3.11 18.39
C ILE A 279 -12.19 -2.07 18.68
N CYS A 280 -13.45 -2.46 18.59
CA CYS A 280 -14.61 -1.64 18.92
C CYS A 280 -14.66 -0.27 18.18
N ASP A 281 -14.46 -0.27 16.88
CA ASP A 281 -14.56 0.94 16.05
C ASP A 281 -15.35 0.70 14.75
N ILE A 282 -15.31 1.69 13.84
CA ILE A 282 -16.03 1.64 12.57
C ILE A 282 -15.63 0.43 11.70
N TRP A 283 -14.41 -0.09 11.81
CA TRP A 283 -13.96 -1.21 11.01
C TRP A 283 -14.64 -2.53 11.36
N THR A 284 -15.00 -2.71 12.63
CA THR A 284 -15.55 -3.96 13.16
C THR A 284 -17.04 -3.89 13.48
N GLU A 285 -17.66 -2.71 13.35
CA GLU A 285 -19.04 -2.47 13.81
C GLU A 285 -20.06 -3.40 13.17
N VAL A 286 -20.02 -3.60 11.85
CA VAL A 286 -20.98 -4.45 11.15
C VAL A 286 -20.91 -5.88 11.68
N ASN A 287 -19.74 -6.47 11.72
CA ASN A 287 -19.57 -7.86 12.19
C ASN A 287 -19.81 -8.01 13.70
N ARG A 288 -19.43 -7.01 14.51
CA ARG A 288 -19.76 -6.99 15.94
C ARG A 288 -21.27 -7.01 16.18
N ASN A 289 -22.02 -6.19 15.45
CA ASN A 289 -23.46 -6.12 15.62
C ASN A 289 -24.16 -7.39 15.12
N ILE A 290 -23.70 -7.97 14.00
CA ILE A 290 -24.19 -9.27 13.52
C ILE A 290 -23.89 -10.36 14.56
N ALA A 291 -22.69 -10.41 15.11
CA ALA A 291 -22.32 -11.38 16.13
C ALA A 291 -23.19 -11.25 17.40
N ALA A 292 -23.49 -10.02 17.83
CA ALA A 292 -24.39 -9.78 18.96
C ALA A 292 -25.82 -10.30 18.70
N GLU A 293 -26.37 -10.06 17.51
CA GLU A 293 -27.69 -10.60 17.14
C GLU A 293 -27.71 -12.14 17.05
N LEU A 294 -26.63 -12.73 16.53
CA LEU A 294 -26.49 -14.20 16.46
C LEU A 294 -26.37 -14.82 17.86
N GLU A 295 -25.62 -14.17 18.76
CA GLU A 295 -25.49 -14.59 20.17
C GLU A 295 -26.85 -14.62 20.88
N GLU A 296 -27.66 -13.55 20.73
CA GLU A 296 -29.02 -13.48 21.27
C GLU A 296 -29.93 -14.61 20.74
N GLN A 297 -29.70 -15.05 19.50
CA GLN A 297 -30.46 -16.11 18.84
C GLN A 297 -29.87 -17.52 19.05
N GLY A 298 -28.78 -17.65 19.82
CA GLY A 298 -28.11 -18.92 20.08
C GLY A 298 -27.36 -19.49 18.87
N TRP A 299 -26.83 -18.63 18.00
CA TRP A 299 -26.03 -18.96 16.81
C TRP A 299 -26.73 -19.95 15.86
N PRO A 300 -27.85 -19.58 15.28
CA PRO A 300 -28.56 -20.41 14.32
C PRO A 300 -27.68 -20.68 13.09
N SER A 301 -27.83 -21.86 12.49
CA SER A 301 -27.24 -22.13 11.17
C SER A 301 -27.99 -21.30 10.12
N LEU A 302 -27.27 -20.43 9.44
CA LEU A 302 -27.82 -19.59 8.36
C LEU A 302 -27.35 -20.12 7.00
N ASP A 303 -28.22 -20.07 6.02
CA ASP A 303 -27.79 -20.24 4.65
C ASP A 303 -27.15 -18.97 4.08
N LYS A 304 -26.64 -19.04 2.84
CA LYS A 304 -25.94 -17.91 2.21
C LYS A 304 -26.85 -16.70 1.98
N GLU A 305 -28.11 -16.92 1.65
CA GLU A 305 -29.08 -15.88 1.35
C GLU A 305 -29.49 -15.15 2.65
N GLU A 306 -29.74 -15.90 3.72
CA GLU A 306 -30.05 -15.37 5.04
C GLU A 306 -28.87 -14.54 5.60
N LEU A 307 -27.65 -15.04 5.44
CA LEU A 307 -26.44 -14.33 5.86
C LEU A 307 -26.25 -13.03 5.06
N ALA A 308 -26.39 -13.08 3.75
CA ALA A 308 -26.30 -11.90 2.87
C ALA A 308 -27.36 -10.85 3.21
N ALA A 309 -28.58 -11.26 3.49
CA ALA A 309 -29.66 -10.35 3.92
C ALA A 309 -29.33 -9.65 5.24
N ARG A 310 -28.75 -10.38 6.22
CA ARG A 310 -28.31 -9.77 7.50
C ARG A 310 -27.18 -8.76 7.30
N TYR A 311 -26.21 -9.08 6.46
CA TYR A 311 -25.15 -8.12 6.13
C TYR A 311 -25.71 -6.86 5.48
N GLN A 312 -26.64 -7.00 4.55
CA GLN A 312 -27.26 -5.85 3.89
C GLN A 312 -28.08 -5.00 4.88
N GLU A 313 -28.86 -5.61 5.75
CA GLU A 313 -29.62 -4.89 6.77
C GLU A 313 -28.71 -4.16 7.74
N MET A 314 -27.64 -4.81 8.20
CA MET A 314 -26.67 -4.19 9.11
C MET A 314 -25.89 -3.06 8.45
N ASP A 315 -25.52 -3.21 7.19
CA ASP A 315 -24.94 -2.15 6.36
C ASP A 315 -25.87 -0.90 6.38
N PHE A 316 -27.14 -1.08 6.08
CA PHE A 316 -28.09 0.04 6.08
C PHE A 316 -28.24 0.70 7.46
N ARG A 317 -28.27 -0.07 8.52
CA ARG A 317 -28.34 0.45 9.89
C ARG A 317 -27.09 1.27 10.27
N VAL A 318 -25.91 0.76 9.96
CA VAL A 318 -24.63 1.46 10.23
C VAL A 318 -24.54 2.74 9.40
N MET A 319 -24.84 2.67 8.10
CA MET A 319 -24.80 3.85 7.23
C MET A 319 -25.86 4.88 7.63
N GLU A 320 -27.06 4.47 8.10
CA GLU A 320 -28.06 5.40 8.61
C GLU A 320 -27.61 6.06 9.92
N ARG A 321 -26.96 5.33 10.81
CA ARG A 321 -26.33 5.91 12.01
C ARG A 321 -25.32 7.00 11.63
N LEU A 322 -24.48 6.74 10.62
CA LEU A 322 -23.47 7.69 10.14
C LEU A 322 -24.11 8.93 9.51
N ARG A 323 -25.24 8.77 8.77
CA ARG A 323 -25.99 9.92 8.23
C ARG A 323 -26.65 10.76 9.33
N ARG A 324 -27.21 10.14 10.38
CA ARG A 324 -27.74 10.87 11.55
C ARG A 324 -26.64 11.66 12.25
N ARG A 325 -25.44 11.11 12.38
CA ARG A 325 -24.30 11.83 12.94
C ARG A 325 -23.99 13.12 12.17
N VAL A 326 -24.19 13.16 10.86
CA VAL A 326 -24.07 14.40 10.08
C VAL A 326 -25.10 15.42 10.51
N ASP A 327 -26.38 15.01 10.64
CA ASP A 327 -27.46 15.91 11.08
C ASP A 327 -27.24 16.43 12.50
N ASP A 328 -26.67 15.61 13.38
CA ASP A 328 -26.41 15.99 14.77
C ASP A 328 -25.28 17.02 14.90
N LEU A 329 -24.36 17.08 13.94
CA LEU A 329 -23.12 17.87 14.06
C LEU A 329 -23.03 19.05 13.11
N VAL A 330 -23.79 19.07 12.01
CA VAL A 330 -23.76 20.12 10.98
C VAL A 330 -25.02 20.96 11.07
N GLU A 331 -24.86 22.25 11.42
CA GLU A 331 -25.97 23.17 11.69
C GLU A 331 -26.75 23.56 10.43
N ASN A 332 -26.06 23.72 9.30
CA ASN A 332 -26.69 24.08 8.04
C ASN A 332 -27.30 22.84 7.35
N PRO A 333 -28.63 22.77 7.14
CA PRO A 333 -29.29 21.57 6.61
C PRO A 333 -28.84 21.23 5.18
N GLU A 334 -28.55 22.20 4.35
CA GLU A 334 -28.09 21.97 2.98
C GLU A 334 -26.67 21.39 2.97
N THR A 335 -25.78 21.94 3.78
CA THR A 335 -24.45 21.38 3.98
C THR A 335 -24.52 19.97 4.56
N ALA A 336 -25.39 19.72 5.54
CA ALA A 336 -25.61 18.39 6.10
C ALA A 336 -26.09 17.40 5.02
N ARG A 337 -27.03 17.81 4.17
CA ARG A 337 -27.53 17.00 3.05
C ARG A 337 -26.39 16.58 2.11
N LEU A 338 -25.50 17.49 1.76
CA LEU A 338 -24.36 17.24 0.86
C LEU A 338 -23.29 16.35 1.48
N LEU A 339 -23.13 16.36 2.80
CA LEU A 339 -22.13 15.57 3.52
C LEU A 339 -22.58 14.14 3.83
N LYS A 340 -23.84 13.79 3.59
CA LYS A 340 -24.37 12.43 3.87
C LYS A 340 -23.86 11.42 2.84
N PRO A 341 -23.23 10.30 3.29
CA PRO A 341 -22.81 9.23 2.39
C PRO A 341 -24.00 8.34 1.97
N TRP A 342 -24.40 8.42 0.71
CA TRP A 342 -25.48 7.62 0.11
C TRP A 342 -24.90 6.47 -0.72
N TYR A 343 -24.14 5.60 -0.07
CA TYR A 343 -23.55 4.39 -0.65
C TYR A 343 -23.44 3.31 0.42
N ARG A 344 -23.15 2.08 -0.01
CA ARG A 344 -22.99 0.94 0.89
C ARG A 344 -21.71 1.06 1.71
N TYR A 345 -21.74 0.50 2.92
CA TYR A 345 -20.57 0.43 3.78
C TYR A 345 -19.38 -0.22 3.05
N GLN A 346 -18.20 0.30 3.23
CA GLN A 346 -16.95 -0.09 2.55
C GLN A 346 -16.91 0.16 1.02
N CYS A 347 -17.90 0.75 0.38
CA CYS A 347 -17.73 1.31 -0.98
C CYS A 347 -16.55 2.30 -1.07
N LYS A 348 -16.31 2.98 0.04
CA LYS A 348 -15.11 3.79 0.28
C LYS A 348 -14.50 3.36 1.61
N ARG A 349 -13.21 3.63 1.78
CA ARG A 349 -12.51 3.34 3.03
C ARG A 349 -13.26 3.97 4.21
N PRO A 350 -13.65 3.21 5.24
CA PRO A 350 -14.23 3.77 6.45
C PRO A 350 -13.24 4.72 7.10
N THR A 351 -13.71 5.91 7.49
CA THR A 351 -12.86 6.93 8.09
C THR A 351 -13.45 7.42 9.41
N SER A 352 -12.62 8.03 10.23
CA SER A 352 -13.03 8.59 11.51
C SER A 352 -12.30 9.91 11.80
N ASN A 353 -13.04 10.88 12.34
CA ASN A 353 -12.48 12.17 12.80
C ASN A 353 -13.52 12.86 13.69
N ASP A 354 -13.08 13.41 14.82
CA ASP A 354 -13.99 14.02 15.79
C ASP A 354 -14.35 15.47 15.48
N GLU A 355 -13.58 16.16 14.61
CA GLU A 355 -13.73 17.58 14.31
C GLU A 355 -14.18 17.88 12.86
N TYR A 356 -14.23 16.85 11.98
CA TYR A 356 -14.52 17.05 10.56
C TYR A 356 -15.84 17.73 10.30
N TYR A 357 -16.93 17.19 10.82
CA TYR A 357 -18.28 17.72 10.56
C TYR A 357 -18.51 19.08 11.22
N GLN A 358 -18.03 19.29 12.45
CA GLN A 358 -18.16 20.57 13.16
C GLN A 358 -17.39 21.71 12.46
N THR A 359 -16.39 21.36 11.65
CA THR A 359 -15.63 22.35 10.88
C THR A 359 -16.52 23.12 9.91
N PHE A 360 -17.57 22.50 9.36
CA PHE A 360 -18.48 23.12 8.41
C PHE A 360 -19.43 24.14 9.05
N ASN A 361 -19.50 24.23 10.37
CA ASN A 361 -20.23 25.27 11.09
C ASN A 361 -19.44 26.59 11.19
N ARG A 362 -18.18 26.60 10.75
CA ARG A 362 -17.36 27.82 10.72
C ARG A 362 -17.75 28.73 9.57
N PRO A 363 -17.88 30.05 9.78
CA PRO A 363 -18.33 30.98 8.73
C PRO A 363 -17.35 31.12 7.56
N ASN A 364 -16.07 30.79 7.77
CA ASN A 364 -15.04 30.83 6.75
C ASN A 364 -14.90 29.53 5.94
N VAL A 365 -15.67 28.49 6.24
CA VAL A 365 -15.62 27.18 5.57
C VAL A 365 -16.80 27.02 4.62
N LYS A 366 -16.49 26.68 3.37
CA LYS A 366 -17.49 26.49 2.30
C LYS A 366 -17.30 25.11 1.65
N LEU A 367 -18.39 24.33 1.62
CA LEU A 367 -18.45 23.09 0.86
C LEU A 367 -18.93 23.41 -0.55
N ILE A 368 -18.14 23.06 -1.55
CA ILE A 368 -18.47 23.23 -2.97
C ILE A 368 -18.75 21.85 -3.57
N ASP A 369 -20.02 21.62 -3.93
CA ASP A 369 -20.43 20.40 -4.60
C ASP A 369 -20.04 20.46 -6.09
N VAL A 370 -19.16 19.55 -6.50
CA VAL A 370 -18.72 19.38 -7.88
C VAL A 370 -19.16 18.03 -8.46
N SER A 371 -20.18 17.42 -7.87
CA SER A 371 -20.68 16.10 -8.30
C SER A 371 -21.31 16.14 -9.70
N ARG A 372 -22.04 17.20 -10.04
CA ARG A 372 -22.69 17.35 -11.36
C ARG A 372 -21.72 17.44 -12.52
N THR A 373 -20.56 18.04 -12.30
CA THR A 373 -19.50 18.21 -13.31
C THR A 373 -18.42 17.14 -13.20
N GLN A 374 -18.63 16.11 -12.37
CA GLN A 374 -17.67 15.03 -12.09
C GLN A 374 -16.31 15.51 -11.55
N GLY A 375 -16.27 16.76 -11.07
CA GLY A 375 -15.07 17.39 -10.52
C GLY A 375 -15.04 18.88 -10.82
N VAL A 376 -13.89 19.51 -10.58
CA VAL A 376 -13.63 20.92 -10.92
C VAL A 376 -13.62 21.10 -12.43
N GLU A 377 -14.42 22.02 -12.96
CA GLU A 377 -14.56 22.23 -14.40
C GLU A 377 -13.27 22.77 -15.02
N ARG A 378 -12.67 23.78 -14.38
CA ARG A 378 -11.46 24.43 -14.87
C ARG A 378 -10.73 25.18 -13.76
N LEU A 379 -9.41 25.26 -13.86
CA LEU A 379 -8.62 26.27 -13.15
C LEU A 379 -8.42 27.51 -14.05
N THR A 380 -8.50 28.69 -13.43
CA THR A 380 -8.19 29.97 -14.06
C THR A 380 -6.87 30.51 -13.51
N SER A 381 -6.42 31.65 -14.02
CA SER A 381 -5.25 32.32 -13.45
C SER A 381 -5.43 32.76 -12.00
N LYS A 382 -6.68 32.88 -11.50
CA LYS A 382 -7.01 33.39 -10.18
C LYS A 382 -7.59 32.35 -9.22
N GLY A 383 -8.07 31.22 -9.72
CA GLY A 383 -8.75 30.24 -8.89
C GLY A 383 -9.34 29.06 -9.68
N PHE A 384 -10.58 28.70 -9.39
CA PHE A 384 -11.26 27.57 -10.02
C PHE A 384 -12.71 27.91 -10.40
N ILE A 385 -13.25 27.19 -11.39
CA ILE A 385 -14.66 27.25 -11.77
C ILE A 385 -15.35 25.97 -11.31
N ALA A 386 -16.45 26.13 -10.61
CA ALA A 386 -17.36 25.06 -10.22
C ALA A 386 -18.81 25.55 -10.44
N ASP A 387 -19.61 24.73 -11.14
CA ASP A 387 -21.00 25.01 -11.53
C ASP A 387 -21.13 26.40 -12.21
N GLY A 388 -20.20 26.73 -13.10
CA GLY A 388 -20.15 27.99 -13.85
C GLY A 388 -19.75 29.22 -13.02
N VAL A 389 -19.44 29.07 -11.73
CA VAL A 389 -19.03 30.15 -10.84
C VAL A 389 -17.52 30.12 -10.65
N GLU A 390 -16.89 31.29 -10.83
CA GLU A 390 -15.45 31.46 -10.55
C GLU A 390 -15.23 31.79 -9.07
N TYR A 391 -14.34 31.03 -8.42
CA TYR A 391 -13.90 31.24 -7.04
C TYR A 391 -12.43 31.63 -7.04
N GLU A 392 -12.14 32.84 -6.57
CA GLU A 392 -10.76 33.29 -6.44
C GLU A 392 -10.11 32.72 -5.18
N VAL A 393 -8.94 32.11 -5.32
CA VAL A 393 -8.16 31.53 -4.21
C VAL A 393 -6.67 31.81 -4.38
N ASP A 394 -5.96 31.83 -3.25
CA ASP A 394 -4.52 32.07 -3.21
C ASP A 394 -3.73 30.76 -3.27
N CYS A 395 -4.36 29.63 -2.88
CA CYS A 395 -3.76 28.31 -2.89
C CYS A 395 -4.76 27.21 -3.25
N ILE A 396 -4.32 26.23 -4.03
CA ILE A 396 -5.07 25.00 -4.31
C ILE A 396 -4.23 23.80 -3.87
N MET A 397 -4.78 22.99 -2.98
CA MET A 397 -4.19 21.77 -2.47
C MET A 397 -4.91 20.55 -3.07
N PHE A 398 -4.15 19.58 -3.56
CA PHE A 398 -4.72 18.37 -4.16
C PHE A 398 -4.63 17.20 -3.19
N ALA A 399 -5.78 16.79 -2.62
CA ALA A 399 -5.95 15.54 -1.88
C ALA A 399 -6.55 14.46 -2.80
N SER A 400 -6.01 14.36 -4.00
CA SER A 400 -6.54 13.55 -5.11
C SER A 400 -6.01 12.12 -5.16
N GLY A 401 -5.30 11.68 -4.11
CA GLY A 401 -4.84 10.30 -3.95
C GLY A 401 -3.63 9.94 -4.82
N TYR A 402 -3.61 8.68 -5.27
CA TYR A 402 -2.45 8.07 -5.94
C TYR A 402 -2.87 7.34 -7.21
N GLU A 403 -1.91 7.06 -8.07
CA GLU A 403 -2.10 6.30 -9.31
C GLU A 403 -2.30 4.80 -9.02
N VAL A 404 -3.46 4.44 -8.46
CA VAL A 404 -3.75 3.06 -8.03
C VAL A 404 -4.50 2.23 -9.07
N THR A 405 -5.16 2.89 -10.02
CA THR A 405 -5.91 2.26 -11.12
C THR A 405 -5.29 2.49 -12.50
N SER A 406 -4.17 3.22 -12.56
CA SER A 406 -3.40 3.45 -13.79
C SER A 406 -2.68 2.17 -14.24
N ASP A 407 -2.14 2.17 -15.46
CA ASP A 407 -1.33 1.08 -15.96
C ASP A 407 -0.11 0.82 -15.07
N LEU A 408 0.34 -0.42 -15.02
CA LEU A 408 1.35 -0.87 -14.05
C LEU A 408 2.69 -0.16 -14.18
N ASP A 409 3.11 0.15 -15.41
CA ASP A 409 4.33 0.90 -15.69
C ASP A 409 4.31 2.28 -15.01
N ARG A 410 3.17 2.96 -15.09
CA ARG A 410 2.93 4.23 -14.43
C ARG A 410 2.84 4.07 -12.91
N ARG A 411 2.16 3.02 -12.42
CA ARG A 411 2.02 2.76 -10.97
C ARG A 411 3.34 2.41 -10.31
N TRP A 412 4.16 1.62 -10.99
CA TRP A 412 5.46 1.19 -10.46
C TRP A 412 6.58 2.19 -10.72
N GLY A 413 6.43 3.02 -11.76
CA GLY A 413 7.42 4.04 -12.12
C GLY A 413 8.74 3.46 -12.63
N ILE A 414 8.75 2.21 -13.12
CA ILE A 414 9.90 1.52 -13.69
C ILE A 414 9.66 1.38 -15.20
N PRO A 415 10.36 2.14 -16.05
CA PRO A 415 10.08 2.17 -17.48
C PRO A 415 10.27 0.84 -18.21
N VAL A 416 11.24 0.04 -17.78
CA VAL A 416 11.58 -1.23 -18.42
C VAL A 416 11.59 -2.36 -17.41
N PHE A 417 10.79 -3.40 -17.67
CA PHE A 417 10.71 -4.56 -16.81
C PHE A 417 10.59 -5.84 -17.67
N GLU A 418 11.72 -6.53 -17.85
CA GLU A 418 11.85 -7.64 -18.79
C GLU A 418 12.36 -8.91 -18.09
N GLY A 419 11.59 -9.99 -18.20
CA GLY A 419 11.92 -11.34 -17.77
C GLY A 419 12.68 -12.14 -18.84
N ARG A 420 12.49 -13.46 -18.85
CA ARG A 420 13.11 -14.38 -19.82
C ARG A 420 12.81 -13.97 -21.27
N ASN A 421 13.84 -14.01 -22.11
CA ASN A 421 13.75 -13.68 -23.54
C ASN A 421 13.16 -12.29 -23.83
N GLY A 422 13.33 -11.34 -22.90
CA GLY A 422 12.79 -9.98 -23.06
C GLY A 422 11.27 -9.87 -22.88
N LEU A 423 10.61 -10.86 -22.24
CA LEU A 423 9.19 -10.80 -21.93
C LEU A 423 8.88 -9.60 -21.04
N SER A 424 8.09 -8.66 -21.53
CA SER A 424 7.65 -7.51 -20.75
C SER A 424 6.67 -7.92 -19.65
N MET A 425 6.91 -7.48 -18.41
CA MET A 425 5.97 -7.68 -17.30
C MET A 425 4.63 -7.00 -17.59
N TYR A 426 4.67 -5.81 -18.16
CA TYR A 426 3.49 -5.00 -18.45
C TYR A 426 2.61 -5.65 -19.52
N GLU A 427 3.22 -6.13 -20.61
CA GLU A 427 2.50 -6.89 -21.64
C GLU A 427 1.99 -8.22 -21.13
N ASN A 428 2.77 -8.91 -20.30
CA ASN A 428 2.37 -10.21 -19.72
C ASN A 428 1.13 -10.09 -18.83
N TRP A 429 0.99 -8.98 -18.10
CA TRP A 429 -0.13 -8.74 -17.19
C TRP A 429 -1.23 -7.83 -17.76
N ASP A 430 -1.15 -7.40 -19.01
CA ASP A 430 -2.13 -6.51 -19.63
C ASP A 430 -3.56 -7.11 -19.62
N GLY A 431 -3.70 -8.40 -19.88
CA GLY A 431 -4.96 -9.15 -19.82
C GLY A 431 -5.40 -9.61 -18.41
N GLY A 432 -4.75 -9.15 -17.35
CA GLY A 432 -4.98 -9.54 -15.95
C GLY A 432 -3.73 -10.12 -15.30
N TYR A 433 -3.77 -10.22 -13.97
CA TYR A 433 -2.63 -10.74 -13.22
C TYR A 433 -2.41 -12.23 -13.49
N LYS A 434 -1.15 -12.63 -13.56
CA LYS A 434 -0.73 -14.02 -13.77
C LYS A 434 0.30 -14.36 -12.71
N THR A 435 -0.15 -14.98 -11.63
CA THR A 435 0.72 -15.30 -10.50
C THR A 435 0.52 -16.73 -9.99
N LEU A 436 1.50 -17.22 -9.26
CA LEU A 436 1.35 -18.32 -8.32
C LEU A 436 1.37 -17.72 -6.91
N HIS A 437 0.34 -18.00 -6.10
CA HIS A 437 0.14 -17.50 -4.74
C HIS A 437 0.18 -15.97 -4.61
N GLY A 438 -0.09 -15.23 -5.69
CA GLY A 438 -0.03 -13.76 -5.66
C GLY A 438 1.37 -13.14 -5.62
N MET A 439 2.43 -13.93 -5.77
CA MET A 439 3.80 -13.48 -5.49
C MET A 439 4.82 -13.79 -6.57
N MET A 440 4.62 -14.85 -7.38
CA MET A 440 5.57 -15.28 -8.41
C MET A 440 4.89 -15.38 -9.77
N THR A 441 5.60 -15.07 -10.83
CA THR A 441 5.09 -15.09 -12.21
C THR A 441 5.98 -15.94 -13.09
N HIS A 442 5.37 -16.80 -13.93
CA HIS A 442 6.11 -17.59 -14.91
C HIS A 442 6.82 -16.69 -15.94
N GLY A 443 8.05 -17.03 -16.29
CA GLY A 443 8.89 -16.22 -17.17
C GLY A 443 9.68 -15.11 -16.48
N PHE A 444 9.55 -14.99 -15.15
CA PHE A 444 10.26 -14.02 -14.33
C PHE A 444 11.00 -14.72 -13.17
N PRO A 445 12.15 -15.35 -13.45
CA PRO A 445 12.88 -16.12 -12.44
C PRO A 445 13.33 -15.25 -11.28
N ASN A 446 13.32 -15.81 -10.08
CA ASN A 446 13.83 -15.14 -8.87
C ASN A 446 13.16 -13.80 -8.54
N LEU A 447 11.97 -13.54 -9.10
CA LEU A 447 11.20 -12.33 -8.87
C LEU A 447 10.02 -12.62 -7.95
N PHE A 448 9.83 -11.74 -6.98
CA PHE A 448 8.70 -11.77 -6.05
C PHE A 448 8.02 -10.41 -6.00
N THR A 449 6.68 -10.41 -5.91
CA THR A 449 5.89 -9.17 -5.82
C THR A 449 5.05 -9.16 -4.56
N THR A 450 5.06 -8.05 -3.81
CA THR A 450 4.14 -7.82 -2.70
C THR A 450 2.92 -7.02 -3.17
N GLY A 451 1.75 -7.29 -2.61
CA GLY A 451 0.53 -6.57 -2.94
C GLY A 451 -0.70 -7.48 -3.00
N TYR A 452 -1.74 -7.02 -3.67
CA TYR A 452 -3.01 -7.74 -3.81
C TYR A 452 -3.16 -8.37 -5.21
N TYR A 453 -2.15 -9.08 -5.68
CA TYR A 453 -2.13 -9.70 -7.00
C TYR A 453 -2.49 -11.18 -6.91
N GLN A 454 -3.79 -11.51 -6.88
CA GLN A 454 -4.28 -12.89 -6.75
C GLN A 454 -3.88 -13.57 -5.42
N GLY A 455 -4.01 -12.85 -4.34
CA GLY A 455 -3.72 -13.32 -2.99
C GLY A 455 -4.83 -13.02 -2.00
N GLY A 456 -4.58 -13.27 -0.73
CA GLY A 456 -5.51 -12.93 0.35
C GLY A 456 -5.63 -11.41 0.55
N LEU A 457 -6.79 -10.96 1.01
CA LEU A 457 -7.05 -9.58 1.37
C LEU A 457 -7.17 -9.44 2.89
N ASN A 458 -6.36 -8.56 3.46
CA ASN A 458 -6.48 -8.14 4.85
C ASN A 458 -6.57 -6.62 4.94
N SER A 459 -7.51 -6.09 5.72
CA SER A 459 -7.66 -4.64 5.94
C SER A 459 -6.46 -4.02 6.66
N SER A 460 -5.67 -4.81 7.40
CA SER A 460 -4.35 -4.43 7.88
C SER A 460 -3.29 -4.82 6.86
N LEU A 461 -2.88 -3.86 6.04
CA LEU A 461 -1.94 -4.09 4.95
C LEU A 461 -0.58 -4.64 5.44
N THR A 462 -0.15 -4.25 6.62
CA THR A 462 1.11 -4.74 7.21
C THR A 462 1.07 -6.23 7.52
N LEU A 463 -0.08 -6.76 7.95
CA LEU A 463 -0.25 -8.19 8.15
C LEU A 463 -0.18 -8.96 6.83
N ASN A 464 -0.77 -8.40 5.77
CA ASN A 464 -0.67 -8.97 4.43
C ASN A 464 0.80 -9.09 3.97
N PHE A 465 1.56 -8.01 4.11
CA PHE A 465 2.98 -8.01 3.75
C PHE A 465 3.81 -8.98 4.57
N GLU A 466 3.51 -9.11 5.85
CA GLU A 466 4.24 -10.01 6.75
C GLU A 466 4.16 -11.47 6.29
N GLU A 467 2.97 -11.96 5.96
CA GLU A 467 2.81 -13.32 5.45
C GLU A 467 3.41 -13.52 4.06
N GLN A 468 3.30 -12.52 3.18
CA GLN A 468 3.91 -12.57 1.86
C GLN A 468 5.44 -12.65 1.95
N VAL A 469 6.07 -11.77 2.72
CA VAL A 469 7.55 -11.78 2.81
C VAL A 469 8.08 -13.01 3.52
N LYS A 470 7.37 -13.57 4.52
CA LYS A 470 7.71 -14.87 5.11
C LYS A 470 7.75 -15.98 4.06
N HIS A 471 6.76 -16.00 3.18
CA HIS A 471 6.69 -16.99 2.10
C HIS A 471 7.80 -16.82 1.07
N MET A 472 8.05 -15.58 0.64
CA MET A 472 9.11 -15.25 -0.32
C MET A 472 10.50 -15.59 0.22
N VAL A 473 10.80 -15.16 1.44
CA VAL A 473 12.11 -15.40 2.06
C VAL A 473 12.33 -16.87 2.35
N TYR A 474 11.29 -17.63 2.71
CA TYR A 474 11.36 -19.09 2.79
C TYR A 474 11.82 -19.69 1.46
N ILE A 475 11.22 -19.30 0.33
CA ILE A 475 11.60 -19.80 -1.01
C ILE A 475 13.06 -19.40 -1.32
N ILE A 476 13.44 -18.15 -1.08
CA ILE A 476 14.81 -17.66 -1.30
C ILE A 476 15.82 -18.50 -0.49
N ALA A 477 15.54 -18.72 0.79
CA ALA A 477 16.41 -19.52 1.67
C ALA A 477 16.55 -20.97 1.17
N GLU A 478 15.46 -21.60 0.76
CA GLU A 478 15.46 -22.95 0.19
C GLU A 478 16.30 -23.05 -1.10
N VAL A 479 16.17 -22.08 -2.00
CA VAL A 479 16.95 -22.01 -3.24
C VAL A 479 18.43 -21.84 -2.95
N LEU A 480 18.78 -20.96 -2.01
CA LEU A 480 20.17 -20.75 -1.57
C LEU A 480 20.75 -22.00 -0.94
N ASN A 481 20.01 -22.67 -0.05
CA ASN A 481 20.43 -23.88 0.64
C ASN A 481 20.66 -25.07 -0.31
N ARG A 482 19.88 -25.14 -1.39
CA ARG A 482 20.01 -26.17 -2.44
C ARG A 482 21.13 -25.86 -3.45
N GLY A 483 21.77 -24.72 -3.36
CA GLY A 483 22.78 -24.26 -4.33
C GLY A 483 22.21 -23.99 -5.73
N ALA A 484 20.88 -23.87 -5.85
CA ALA A 484 20.21 -23.59 -7.11
C ALA A 484 20.46 -22.14 -7.56
N VAL A 485 20.37 -21.86 -8.85
CA VAL A 485 20.63 -20.53 -9.43
C VAL A 485 19.36 -19.75 -9.71
N SER A 486 18.27 -20.43 -10.06
CA SER A 486 16.98 -19.77 -10.29
C SER A 486 15.79 -20.60 -9.80
N VAL A 487 14.71 -19.89 -9.55
CA VAL A 487 13.39 -20.44 -9.21
C VAL A 487 12.31 -19.58 -9.84
N GLU A 488 11.32 -20.19 -10.45
CA GLU A 488 10.14 -19.50 -10.97
C GLU A 488 8.89 -20.35 -10.85
N ALA A 489 7.71 -19.74 -10.94
CA ALA A 489 6.47 -20.48 -11.07
C ALA A 489 6.45 -21.27 -12.37
N SER A 490 6.08 -22.54 -12.34
CA SER A 490 5.79 -23.27 -13.58
C SER A 490 4.52 -22.72 -14.23
N ALA A 491 4.46 -22.71 -15.56
CA ALA A 491 3.27 -22.27 -16.29
C ALA A 491 2.01 -23.03 -15.82
N ALA A 492 2.13 -24.35 -15.65
CA ALA A 492 1.01 -25.21 -15.23
C ALA A 492 0.51 -24.86 -13.81
N ALA A 493 1.42 -24.56 -12.87
CA ALA A 493 1.03 -24.20 -11.50
C ALA A 493 0.40 -22.80 -11.46
N GLN A 494 0.95 -21.84 -12.19
CA GLN A 494 0.36 -20.51 -12.35
C GLN A 494 -1.06 -20.59 -12.92
N ASP A 495 -1.24 -21.34 -14.02
CA ASP A 495 -2.56 -21.50 -14.65
C ASP A 495 -3.56 -22.22 -13.72
N ALA A 496 -3.09 -23.20 -12.94
CA ALA A 496 -3.92 -23.88 -11.95
C ALA A 496 -4.35 -22.93 -10.83
N TRP A 497 -3.44 -22.07 -10.37
CA TRP A 497 -3.76 -21.04 -9.37
C TRP A 497 -4.78 -20.01 -9.89
N ILE A 498 -4.59 -19.52 -11.12
CA ILE A 498 -5.54 -18.58 -11.77
C ILE A 498 -6.93 -19.23 -11.89
N ARG A 499 -7.01 -20.50 -12.28
CA ARG A 499 -8.30 -21.21 -12.33
C ARG A 499 -8.92 -21.33 -10.95
N HIS A 500 -8.14 -21.72 -9.94
CA HIS A 500 -8.61 -21.81 -8.56
C HIS A 500 -9.13 -20.47 -8.01
N MET A 501 -8.44 -19.37 -8.30
CA MET A 501 -8.90 -18.03 -7.97
C MET A 501 -10.26 -17.70 -8.58
N ARG A 502 -10.47 -18.04 -9.86
CA ARG A 502 -11.74 -17.80 -10.57
C ARG A 502 -12.87 -18.70 -10.09
N GLU A 503 -12.58 -19.98 -9.82
CA GLU A 503 -13.57 -20.95 -9.30
C GLU A 503 -14.06 -20.61 -7.89
N THR A 504 -13.24 -19.91 -7.11
CA THR A 504 -13.53 -19.51 -5.73
C THR A 504 -13.91 -18.03 -5.60
N GLU A 505 -13.99 -17.31 -6.71
CA GLU A 505 -14.30 -15.87 -6.72
C GLU A 505 -15.67 -15.58 -6.09
N VAL A 506 -15.73 -14.55 -5.29
CA VAL A 506 -16.99 -13.99 -4.80
C VAL A 506 -17.46 -12.91 -5.78
N ASP A 507 -18.60 -13.13 -6.41
CA ASP A 507 -19.21 -12.11 -7.30
C ASP A 507 -19.54 -10.84 -6.52
N ARG A 508 -18.84 -9.78 -6.82
CA ARG A 508 -19.02 -8.44 -6.25
C ARG A 508 -19.52 -7.43 -7.27
N THR A 509 -19.90 -7.86 -8.46
CA THR A 509 -20.27 -6.99 -9.58
C THR A 509 -21.36 -6.02 -9.16
N GLN A 510 -22.45 -6.50 -8.59
CA GLN A 510 -23.55 -5.65 -8.15
C GLN A 510 -23.11 -4.66 -7.05
N TRP A 511 -22.30 -5.13 -6.09
CA TRP A 511 -21.77 -4.25 -5.03
C TRP A 511 -20.87 -3.13 -5.60
N ILE A 512 -20.05 -3.45 -6.59
CA ILE A 512 -19.17 -2.46 -7.26
C ILE A 512 -20.03 -1.44 -8.02
N HIS A 513 -21.08 -1.87 -8.71
CA HIS A 513 -22.02 -0.99 -9.40
C HIS A 513 -22.78 -0.06 -8.45
N ASP A 514 -23.16 -0.54 -7.27
CA ASP A 514 -23.86 0.26 -6.27
C ASP A 514 -22.96 1.32 -5.61
N CYS A 515 -21.63 1.19 -5.78
CA CYS A 515 -20.66 2.12 -5.21
C CYS A 515 -20.55 3.41 -6.05
N THR A 516 -20.51 4.56 -5.37
CA THR A 516 -20.19 5.83 -6.02
C THR A 516 -18.76 5.83 -6.58
N PRO A 517 -18.44 6.67 -7.58
CA PRO A 517 -17.10 6.78 -8.13
C PRO A 517 -16.01 6.91 -7.08
N GLY A 518 -15.01 6.07 -7.17
CA GLY A 518 -13.86 6.03 -6.27
C GLY A 518 -12.78 5.09 -6.79
N TYR A 519 -11.66 5.06 -6.11
CA TYR A 519 -10.52 4.23 -6.54
C TYR A 519 -10.79 2.70 -6.41
N PHE A 520 -11.83 2.29 -5.70
CA PHE A 520 -12.22 0.88 -5.63
C PHE A 520 -12.89 0.37 -6.91
N ASN A 521 -13.57 1.23 -7.65
CA ASN A 521 -14.31 0.88 -8.85
C ASN A 521 -13.86 1.68 -10.08
N ASN A 522 -12.58 1.93 -10.21
CA ASN A 522 -11.96 2.69 -11.30
C ASN A 522 -12.66 4.03 -11.59
N GLU A 523 -12.97 4.78 -10.53
CA GLU A 523 -13.68 6.07 -10.59
C GLU A 523 -15.09 5.99 -11.21
N GLY A 524 -15.71 4.81 -11.19
CA GLY A 524 -17.02 4.52 -11.75
C GLY A 524 -17.02 4.22 -13.26
N GLU A 525 -15.83 4.11 -13.88
CA GLU A 525 -15.68 3.79 -15.30
C GLU A 525 -15.20 2.33 -15.45
N PRO A 526 -16.04 1.43 -16.00
CA PRO A 526 -15.60 0.07 -16.26
C PRO A 526 -14.55 0.04 -17.36
N ASP A 527 -13.52 -0.78 -17.18
CA ASP A 527 -12.66 -1.18 -18.28
C ASP A 527 -13.40 -2.15 -19.19
N VAL A 528 -12.99 -2.19 -20.46
CA VAL A 528 -13.54 -3.13 -21.42
C VAL A 528 -12.44 -4.12 -21.80
N ASP A 529 -12.72 -5.42 -21.71
CA ASP A 529 -11.80 -6.45 -22.17
C ASP A 529 -11.71 -6.49 -23.71
N ALA A 530 -10.82 -7.30 -24.25
CA ALA A 530 -10.64 -7.44 -25.70
C ALA A 530 -11.90 -7.92 -26.45
N ASN A 531 -12.91 -8.44 -25.73
CA ASN A 531 -14.19 -8.89 -26.27
C ASN A 531 -15.31 -7.87 -26.10
N GLY A 532 -15.02 -6.70 -25.52
CA GLY A 532 -16.00 -5.65 -25.24
C GLY A 532 -16.84 -5.86 -23.99
N ASN A 533 -16.48 -6.82 -23.11
CA ASN A 533 -17.17 -7.00 -21.85
C ASN A 533 -16.64 -6.01 -20.80
N GLU A 534 -17.54 -5.45 -20.01
CA GLU A 534 -17.14 -4.60 -18.88
C GLU A 534 -16.27 -5.37 -17.90
N LYS A 535 -15.10 -4.80 -17.58
CA LYS A 535 -14.15 -5.33 -16.61
C LYS A 535 -13.82 -4.23 -15.62
N TYR A 536 -14.16 -4.44 -14.36
CA TYR A 536 -13.76 -3.51 -13.31
C TYR A 536 -12.32 -3.77 -12.91
N ARG A 537 -11.43 -2.81 -13.14
CA ARG A 537 -10.10 -2.82 -12.53
C ARG A 537 -10.26 -2.56 -11.04
N PHE A 538 -10.32 -3.63 -10.28
CA PHE A 538 -10.27 -3.51 -8.83
C PHE A 538 -8.84 -3.17 -8.44
N TYR A 539 -8.63 -2.00 -7.78
CA TYR A 539 -7.27 -1.56 -7.44
C TYR A 539 -6.55 -2.55 -6.50
N LEU A 540 -7.31 -3.32 -5.73
CA LEU A 540 -6.79 -4.39 -4.87
C LEU A 540 -6.45 -5.67 -5.64
N GLY A 541 -6.61 -5.70 -6.96
CA GLY A 541 -6.42 -6.90 -7.77
C GLY A 541 -7.50 -7.95 -7.55
N GLU A 542 -7.25 -9.17 -8.01
CA GLU A 542 -8.09 -10.33 -7.76
C GLU A 542 -7.80 -10.85 -6.35
N THR A 543 -8.80 -10.89 -5.48
CA THR A 543 -8.65 -11.35 -4.10
C THR A 543 -9.15 -12.78 -3.93
N TYR A 544 -8.50 -13.58 -3.06
CA TYR A 544 -8.90 -14.95 -2.79
C TYR A 544 -10.28 -15.00 -2.12
N GLY A 545 -11.26 -15.60 -2.81
CA GLY A 545 -12.66 -15.61 -2.41
C GLY A 545 -12.94 -16.23 -1.05
N PRO A 546 -12.31 -17.38 -0.68
CA PRO A 546 -12.51 -18.00 0.64
C PRO A 546 -11.95 -17.22 1.83
N GLY A 547 -11.28 -16.09 1.60
CA GLY A 547 -10.79 -15.20 2.65
C GLY A 547 -9.32 -15.36 3.00
N TRP A 548 -8.86 -14.45 3.88
CA TRP A 548 -7.47 -14.34 4.30
C TRP A 548 -6.96 -15.56 5.06
N ASP A 549 -7.71 -16.02 6.07
CA ASP A 549 -7.29 -17.16 6.90
C ASP A 549 -7.08 -18.44 6.05
N ALA A 550 -7.99 -18.67 5.09
CA ALA A 550 -7.88 -19.80 4.16
C ALA A 550 -6.65 -19.65 3.24
N PHE A 551 -6.37 -18.44 2.77
CA PHE A 551 -5.17 -18.17 1.97
C PHE A 551 -3.88 -18.40 2.75
N VAL A 552 -3.80 -17.90 3.99
CA VAL A 552 -2.64 -18.09 4.86
C VAL A 552 -2.40 -19.57 5.15
N ASN A 553 -3.45 -20.33 5.38
CA ASN A 553 -3.36 -21.79 5.57
C ASN A 553 -2.76 -22.49 4.34
N ILE A 554 -3.16 -22.10 3.11
CA ILE A 554 -2.54 -22.62 1.89
C ILE A 554 -1.03 -22.37 1.88
N LEU A 555 -0.59 -21.17 2.21
CA LEU A 555 0.83 -20.82 2.23
C LEU A 555 1.60 -21.59 3.32
N GLN A 556 1.00 -21.75 4.51
CA GLN A 556 1.60 -22.48 5.62
C GLN A 556 1.74 -23.97 5.31
N ASP A 557 0.69 -24.60 4.81
CA ASP A 557 0.69 -26.01 4.42
C ASP A 557 1.68 -26.28 3.27
N TRP A 558 1.77 -25.36 2.32
CA TRP A 558 2.73 -25.43 1.23
C TRP A 558 4.19 -25.37 1.76
N ARG A 559 4.50 -24.45 2.67
CA ARG A 559 5.82 -24.40 3.31
C ARG A 559 6.11 -25.65 4.15
N ALA A 560 5.11 -26.15 4.87
CA ALA A 560 5.26 -27.32 5.73
C ALA A 560 5.59 -28.60 4.93
N ARG A 561 5.10 -28.73 3.69
CA ARG A 561 5.47 -29.85 2.81
C ARG A 561 6.95 -29.81 2.39
N GLY A 562 7.53 -28.62 2.20
CA GLY A 562 8.96 -28.45 1.87
C GLY A 562 9.37 -28.91 0.47
N ASP A 563 8.43 -29.33 -0.38
CA ASP A 563 8.69 -29.87 -1.71
C ASP A 563 8.80 -28.82 -2.81
N LEU A 564 8.46 -27.56 -2.50
CA LEU A 564 8.41 -26.44 -3.43
C LEU A 564 7.51 -26.73 -4.65
N GLN A 565 6.40 -27.40 -4.44
CA GLN A 565 5.48 -27.82 -5.48
C GLN A 565 5.02 -26.63 -6.35
N GLY A 566 5.07 -26.82 -7.67
CA GLY A 566 4.69 -25.80 -8.64
C GLY A 566 5.80 -24.85 -9.05
N LEU A 567 6.99 -24.97 -8.45
CA LEU A 567 8.16 -24.20 -8.84
C LEU A 567 9.10 -25.00 -9.75
N VAL A 568 9.70 -24.32 -10.71
CA VAL A 568 10.83 -24.80 -11.51
C VAL A 568 12.10 -24.27 -10.88
N ILE A 569 13.04 -25.17 -10.55
CA ILE A 569 14.29 -24.85 -9.90
C ILE A 569 15.43 -25.29 -10.81
N GLU A 570 16.30 -24.34 -11.19
CA GLU A 570 17.48 -24.62 -12.01
C GLU A 570 18.73 -24.70 -11.14
N GLN A 571 19.48 -25.77 -11.32
CA GLN A 571 20.76 -25.97 -10.65
C GLN A 571 21.88 -25.23 -11.39
N ALA A 572 22.92 -24.85 -10.67
CA ALA A 572 24.14 -24.38 -11.31
C ALA A 572 24.64 -25.44 -12.30
N PRO A 573 25.06 -25.05 -13.52
CA PRO A 573 25.73 -26.00 -14.40
C PRO A 573 26.89 -26.64 -13.64
N ALA A 574 27.03 -27.96 -13.75
CA ALA A 574 28.15 -28.68 -13.16
C ALA A 574 29.43 -27.97 -13.60
N ARG A 575 30.24 -27.51 -12.67
CA ARG A 575 31.58 -26.98 -13.02
C ARG A 575 32.27 -28.10 -13.77
N GLU A 576 32.64 -27.84 -15.03
CA GLU A 576 33.58 -28.75 -15.72
C GLU A 576 34.77 -28.94 -14.77
N PRO A 577 35.20 -30.18 -14.53
CA PRO A 577 36.33 -30.42 -13.69
C PRO A 577 37.49 -29.64 -14.31
N THR A 578 38.04 -28.69 -13.55
CA THR A 578 39.27 -27.99 -13.97
C THR A 578 40.25 -29.05 -14.40
N PRO A 579 40.76 -29.04 -15.63
CA PRO A 579 41.68 -30.08 -16.07
C PRO A 579 42.82 -30.13 -15.04
N THR A 580 42.93 -31.26 -14.40
CA THR A 580 44.01 -31.52 -13.45
C THR A 580 45.29 -31.50 -14.29
N VAL A 581 46.05 -30.40 -14.18
CA VAL A 581 47.38 -30.32 -14.78
C VAL A 581 48.15 -31.45 -14.15
N THR A 582 48.37 -32.50 -14.91
CA THR A 582 49.13 -33.66 -14.43
C THR A 582 50.56 -33.22 -14.16
N SER A 583 51.20 -33.79 -13.14
CA SER A 583 52.59 -33.51 -12.77
C SER A 583 53.59 -33.69 -13.92
N ALA A 584 53.20 -34.31 -15.04
CA ALA A 584 53.98 -34.43 -16.27
C ALA A 584 54.03 -33.11 -17.09
N GLU A 585 52.94 -32.28 -17.07
CA GLU A 585 52.94 -31.00 -17.79
C GLU A 585 53.67 -29.88 -17.04
N LEU A 586 53.79 -29.97 -15.71
CA LEU A 586 54.63 -29.09 -14.90
C LEU A 586 56.13 -29.40 -15.08
N ALA A 587 56.51 -30.65 -15.38
CA ALA A 587 57.90 -31.03 -15.65
C ALA A 587 58.37 -30.54 -17.03
N SER A 588 57.48 -30.51 -18.05
CA SER A 588 57.83 -30.03 -19.39
C SER A 588 57.98 -28.50 -19.48
N SER A 589 57.29 -27.75 -18.64
CA SER A 589 57.41 -26.28 -18.61
C SER A 589 58.68 -25.79 -17.84
N HIS A 590 59.28 -26.63 -16.97
CA HIS A 590 60.54 -26.32 -16.30
C HIS A 590 61.75 -26.67 -17.16
N ALA A 591 61.68 -27.68 -18.04
CA ALA A 591 62.76 -28.05 -18.95
C ALA A 591 63.00 -27.02 -20.08
N ALA A 592 61.89 -26.33 -20.51
CA ALA A 592 62.01 -25.30 -21.57
C ALA A 592 62.58 -23.95 -21.10
N LYS A 593 62.67 -23.71 -19.78
CA LYS A 593 63.24 -22.47 -19.22
C LYS A 593 64.71 -22.55 -18.88
N THR A 594 65.34 -23.73 -19.00
CA THR A 594 66.80 -23.94 -18.68
C THR A 594 67.68 -23.95 -19.92
N GLU A 595 67.13 -23.86 -21.15
CA GLU A 595 67.89 -23.79 -22.40
C GLU A 595 68.04 -22.36 -22.99
N LEU A 596 67.65 -21.34 -22.28
CA LEU A 596 67.75 -19.92 -22.69
C LEU A 596 68.28 -19.02 -21.56
N ALA A 597 69.37 -19.46 -20.91
CA ALA A 597 70.18 -18.63 -20.03
C ALA A 597 71.70 -18.83 -20.37
#